data_a8af378e83d639951f5dd6a6f45743e2
#
_entry.id   a8af378e83d639951f5dd6a6f45743e2
#
_cell.length_a   1.000
_cell.length_b   1.000
_cell.length_c   1.000
_cell.angle_alpha   90.00
_cell.angle_beta   90.00
_cell.angle_gamma   90.00
#
_symmetry.space_group_name_H-M   'P 1'
#
loop_
_entity.id
_entity.type
_entity.pdbx_description
1 polymer ?
#
loop_
_entity_poly.entity_id
_entity_poly.type
_entity_poly.pdbx_seq_one_letter_code
_entity_poly.pdbx_strand_id
1 'polypeptide(L)'
;MTRSPNHGELAVSFGAVAAEYDRGRPRYPDELFDTVERLWGRSLKGARVLDVGAGTGIATRLLAARGADVVAVEPSDGMAAQFLLSSPTLPLVRGGGDDLPFHDGSADLVTYAQAFHWTRPERSVPEAIRVLRPGGAVAAWWNVQDETVPWVRARAERMAAALPDRYRGYGGISAHTSHFAPAGLAVERAVLHWERRITVEHVLTDLTSRSYLASLGPEERAPVLAAEREAMLAEFPDGVVVEPFTLDVTVAVRRG
;
A
#
# COMPACT_ATOMS: atom_id res chain seq x y z
N MET A 1 -19.65 19.35 -15.90
CA MET A 1 -18.69 18.28 -16.18
C MET A 1 -17.58 18.36 -15.14
N THR A 2 -17.68 17.64 -14.04
CA THR A 2 -16.65 17.54 -13.02
C THR A 2 -15.57 16.60 -13.56
N ARG A 3 -14.37 17.13 -13.77
CA ARG A 3 -13.18 16.38 -14.19
C ARG A 3 -12.89 15.32 -13.11
N SER A 4 -12.85 14.06 -13.50
CA SER A 4 -12.37 13.01 -12.56
C SER A 4 -10.98 13.39 -12.08
N PRO A 5 -10.72 13.35 -10.74
CA PRO A 5 -9.41 13.70 -10.21
C PRO A 5 -8.35 12.77 -10.80
N ASN A 6 -7.17 13.31 -11.14
CA ASN A 6 -6.06 12.50 -11.61
C ASN A 6 -5.46 11.70 -10.44
N HIS A 7 -4.67 10.64 -10.72
CA HIS A 7 -4.09 9.78 -9.69
C HIS A 7 -3.28 10.55 -8.63
N GLY A 8 -2.58 11.63 -9.02
CA GLY A 8 -1.83 12.47 -8.09
C GLY A 8 -2.73 13.28 -7.14
N GLU A 9 -3.87 13.79 -7.62
CA GLU A 9 -4.84 14.52 -6.79
C GLU A 9 -5.51 13.58 -5.77
N LEU A 10 -5.79 12.32 -6.15
CA LEU A 10 -6.32 11.31 -5.25
C LEU A 10 -5.29 10.93 -4.17
N ALA A 11 -4.00 10.78 -4.52
CA ALA A 11 -2.96 10.47 -3.56
C ALA A 11 -2.84 11.52 -2.44
N VAL A 12 -3.10 12.80 -2.75
CA VAL A 12 -3.05 13.90 -1.74
C VAL A 12 -4.32 13.99 -0.89
N SER A 13 -5.45 13.42 -1.34
CA SER A 13 -6.76 13.55 -0.66
C SER A 13 -6.91 12.73 0.63
N PHE A 14 -6.01 11.77 0.89
CA PHE A 14 -6.08 10.86 2.05
C PHE A 14 -5.82 11.54 3.41
N GLY A 15 -5.39 12.80 3.44
CA GLY A 15 -5.04 13.49 4.68
C GLY A 15 -6.18 13.57 5.72
N ALA A 16 -7.42 13.73 5.27
CA ALA A 16 -8.58 13.85 6.15
C ALA A 16 -8.93 12.56 6.92
N VAL A 17 -8.46 11.39 6.44
CA VAL A 17 -8.75 10.06 7.03
C VAL A 17 -7.47 9.34 7.49
N ALA A 18 -6.36 10.06 7.62
CA ALA A 18 -5.05 9.46 7.90
C ALA A 18 -5.01 8.69 9.23
N ALA A 19 -5.72 9.17 10.27
CA ALA A 19 -5.77 8.50 11.57
C ALA A 19 -6.60 7.21 11.53
N GLU A 20 -7.74 7.19 10.82
CA GLU A 20 -8.53 5.99 10.55
C GLU A 20 -7.74 5.01 9.69
N TYR A 21 -7.00 5.52 8.71
CA TYR A 21 -6.12 4.73 7.86
C TYR A 21 -5.07 3.98 8.69
N ASP A 22 -4.34 4.65 9.58
CA ASP A 22 -3.30 4.03 10.40
C ASP A 22 -3.86 2.97 11.37
N ARG A 23 -5.07 3.17 11.88
CA ARG A 23 -5.74 2.23 12.78
C ARG A 23 -6.39 1.05 12.07
N GLY A 24 -7.02 1.27 10.92
CA GLY A 24 -7.83 0.28 10.22
C GLY A 24 -7.03 -0.65 9.30
N ARG A 25 -5.99 -0.12 8.66
CA ARG A 25 -5.28 -0.86 7.62
C ARG A 25 -4.55 -2.10 8.14
N PRO A 26 -4.62 -3.20 7.36
CA PRO A 26 -3.84 -4.40 7.66
C PRO A 26 -2.35 -4.06 7.74
N ARG A 27 -1.68 -4.60 8.74
CA ARG A 27 -0.22 -4.64 8.77
C ARG A 27 0.27 -5.76 7.87
N TYR A 28 1.56 -5.78 7.60
CA TYR A 28 2.17 -6.83 6.80
C TYR A 28 2.72 -7.95 7.70
N PRO A 29 2.61 -9.22 7.26
CA PRO A 29 3.24 -10.33 7.96
C PRO A 29 4.77 -10.25 7.83
N ASP A 30 5.49 -10.83 8.78
CA ASP A 30 6.96 -10.89 8.76
C ASP A 30 7.50 -11.58 7.51
N GLU A 31 6.79 -12.59 7.01
CA GLU A 31 7.12 -13.34 5.79
C GLU A 31 7.26 -12.46 4.54
N LEU A 32 6.57 -11.30 4.48
CA LEU A 32 6.77 -10.33 3.41
C LEU A 32 8.23 -9.92 3.31
N PHE A 33 8.81 -9.50 4.44
CA PHE A 33 10.16 -8.96 4.47
C PHE A 33 11.21 -10.05 4.24
N ASP A 34 10.98 -11.25 4.77
CA ASP A 34 11.80 -12.44 4.47
C ASP A 34 11.77 -12.75 2.96
N THR A 35 10.61 -12.60 2.34
CA THR A 35 10.45 -12.77 0.88
C THR A 35 11.17 -11.69 0.10
N VAL A 36 11.09 -10.42 0.52
CA VAL A 36 11.84 -9.32 -0.12
C VAL A 36 13.35 -9.58 -0.03
N GLU A 37 13.88 -9.96 1.15
CA GLU A 37 15.30 -10.31 1.32
C GLU A 37 15.72 -11.47 0.41
N ARG A 38 14.92 -12.52 0.35
CA ARG A 38 15.18 -13.70 -0.48
C ARG A 38 15.20 -13.37 -1.97
N LEU A 39 14.21 -12.61 -2.47
CA LEU A 39 14.11 -12.22 -3.87
C LEU A 39 15.20 -11.20 -4.27
N TRP A 40 15.58 -10.33 -3.36
CA TRP A 40 16.66 -9.36 -3.56
C TRP A 40 18.04 -10.02 -3.45
N GLY A 41 18.16 -11.09 -2.65
CA GLY A 41 19.42 -11.75 -2.34
C GLY A 41 20.30 -10.99 -1.33
N ARG A 42 19.71 -10.05 -0.56
CA ARG A 42 20.41 -9.22 0.43
C ARG A 42 19.52 -8.99 1.65
N SER A 43 20.16 -8.71 2.80
CA SER A 43 19.46 -8.40 4.04
C SER A 43 18.99 -6.94 4.09
N LEU A 44 17.84 -6.71 4.70
CA LEU A 44 17.34 -5.39 5.06
C LEU A 44 18.17 -4.74 6.17
N LYS A 45 18.79 -5.54 7.04
CA LYS A 45 19.59 -5.03 8.14
C LYS A 45 20.78 -4.19 7.64
N GLY A 46 20.79 -2.91 8.01
CA GLY A 46 21.79 -1.95 7.59
C GLY A 46 21.67 -1.47 6.14
N ALA A 47 20.67 -1.91 5.39
CA ALA A 47 20.38 -1.42 4.05
C ALA A 47 19.77 -0.01 4.12
N ARG A 48 20.19 0.89 3.22
CA ARG A 48 19.54 2.20 3.03
C ARG A 48 18.31 2.04 2.18
N VAL A 49 17.15 2.26 2.80
CA VAL A 49 15.84 2.04 2.17
C VAL A 49 15.11 3.36 2.00
N LEU A 50 14.57 3.61 0.80
CA LEU A 50 13.61 4.68 0.55
C LEU A 50 12.22 4.06 0.45
N ASP A 51 11.35 4.36 1.40
CA ASP A 51 9.95 3.91 1.40
C ASP A 51 9.09 4.99 0.76
N VAL A 52 8.72 4.79 -0.51
CA VAL A 52 8.09 5.80 -1.37
C VAL A 52 6.57 5.65 -1.37
N GLY A 53 5.87 6.74 -1.10
CA GLY A 53 4.44 6.73 -0.81
C GLY A 53 4.17 6.12 0.56
N ALA A 54 4.99 6.49 1.55
CA ALA A 54 5.02 5.89 2.87
C ALA A 54 3.70 6.02 3.65
N GLY A 55 2.84 6.97 3.27
CA GLY A 55 1.57 7.21 3.93
C GLY A 55 1.77 7.56 5.41
N THR A 56 1.09 6.82 6.29
CA THR A 56 1.23 6.97 7.75
C THR A 56 2.42 6.20 8.34
N GLY A 57 3.24 5.54 7.50
CA GLY A 57 4.48 4.88 7.89
C GLY A 57 4.33 3.41 8.34
N ILE A 58 3.26 2.72 7.97
CA ILE A 58 3.05 1.31 8.35
C ILE A 58 4.23 0.43 7.89
N ALA A 59 4.60 0.51 6.59
CA ALA A 59 5.73 -0.26 6.05
C ALA A 59 7.07 0.28 6.58
N THR A 60 7.23 1.60 6.65
CA THR A 60 8.45 2.25 7.16
C THR A 60 8.84 1.75 8.54
N ARG A 61 7.86 1.68 9.48
CA ARG A 61 8.10 1.17 10.84
C ARG A 61 8.56 -0.29 10.86
N LEU A 62 7.98 -1.12 9.99
CA LEU A 62 8.32 -2.55 9.89
C LEU A 62 9.71 -2.76 9.27
N LEU A 63 10.07 -1.97 8.24
CA LEU A 63 11.40 -1.94 7.65
C LEU A 63 12.45 -1.52 8.68
N ALA A 64 12.19 -0.46 9.44
CA ALA A 64 13.06 0.01 10.51
C ALA A 64 13.22 -1.05 11.61
N ALA A 65 12.15 -1.75 12.00
CA ALA A 65 12.20 -2.84 12.97
C ALA A 65 13.05 -4.03 12.49
N ARG A 66 13.22 -4.22 11.18
CA ARG A 66 14.15 -5.19 10.56
C ARG A 66 15.59 -4.68 10.51
N GLY A 67 15.85 -3.48 11.05
CA GLY A 67 17.19 -2.89 11.11
C GLY A 67 17.63 -2.16 9.85
N ALA A 68 16.71 -1.82 8.95
CA ALA A 68 16.98 -0.98 7.80
C ALA A 68 17.21 0.48 8.24
N ASP A 69 18.12 1.18 7.56
CA ASP A 69 18.26 2.64 7.61
C ASP A 69 17.26 3.23 6.62
N VAL A 70 16.05 3.52 7.12
CA VAL A 70 14.90 3.83 6.27
C VAL A 70 14.57 5.32 6.29
N VAL A 71 14.32 5.88 5.11
CA VAL A 71 13.79 7.24 4.93
C VAL A 71 12.44 7.12 4.22
N ALA A 72 11.39 7.64 4.84
CA ALA A 72 10.08 7.76 4.24
C ALA A 72 10.00 8.90 3.23
N VAL A 73 9.27 8.69 2.13
CA VAL A 73 8.98 9.71 1.11
C VAL A 73 7.47 9.79 0.94
N GLU A 74 6.86 10.95 1.22
CA GLU A 74 5.40 11.08 1.18
C GLU A 74 4.96 12.44 0.60
N PRO A 75 4.10 12.46 -0.45
CA PRO A 75 3.63 13.70 -1.06
C PRO A 75 2.45 14.36 -0.33
N SER A 76 1.63 13.62 0.44
CA SER A 76 0.42 14.13 1.09
C SER A 76 0.74 14.79 2.42
N ASP A 77 0.30 16.07 2.61
CA ASP A 77 0.51 16.80 3.87
C ASP A 77 -0.15 16.10 5.07
N GLY A 78 -1.38 15.61 4.89
CA GLY A 78 -2.11 14.96 5.97
C GLY A 78 -1.54 13.59 6.34
N MET A 79 -1.08 12.80 5.35
CA MET A 79 -0.38 11.54 5.62
C MET A 79 0.95 11.78 6.30
N ALA A 80 1.73 12.77 5.84
CA ALA A 80 2.99 13.17 6.45
C ALA A 80 2.82 13.65 7.90
N ALA A 81 1.77 14.43 8.17
CA ALA A 81 1.45 14.86 9.54
C ALA A 81 1.14 13.65 10.45
N GLN A 82 0.34 12.70 9.98
CA GLN A 82 0.06 11.47 10.72
C GLN A 82 1.30 10.58 10.89
N PHE A 83 2.17 10.52 9.86
CA PHE A 83 3.46 9.83 9.95
C PHE A 83 4.29 10.36 11.11
N LEU A 84 4.45 11.67 11.21
CA LEU A 84 5.24 12.31 12.28
C LEU A 84 4.66 12.04 13.68
N LEU A 85 3.34 11.89 13.80
CA LEU A 85 2.71 11.51 15.07
C LEU A 85 2.96 10.04 15.43
N SER A 86 2.86 9.14 14.45
CA SER A 86 2.99 7.69 14.69
C SER A 86 4.43 7.17 14.62
N SER A 87 5.36 7.95 14.08
CA SER A 87 6.77 7.57 13.84
C SER A 87 7.73 8.73 14.06
N PRO A 88 7.73 9.40 15.25
CA PRO A 88 8.44 10.66 15.48
C PRO A 88 9.96 10.55 15.37
N THR A 89 10.52 9.36 15.40
CA THR A 89 11.97 9.11 15.32
C THR A 89 12.44 8.71 13.92
N LEU A 90 11.52 8.45 13.00
CA LEU A 90 11.88 8.04 11.63
C LEU A 90 11.91 9.25 10.70
N PRO A 91 12.95 9.36 9.84
CA PRO A 91 13.07 10.47 8.90
C PRO A 91 11.99 10.42 7.83
N LEU A 92 11.45 11.59 7.52
CA LEU A 92 10.46 11.81 6.47
C LEU A 92 10.90 12.93 5.55
N VAL A 93 10.84 12.69 4.24
CA VAL A 93 11.09 13.68 3.20
C VAL A 93 9.80 13.91 2.40
N ARG A 94 9.48 15.17 2.12
CA ARG A 94 8.35 15.52 1.25
C ARG A 94 8.75 15.30 -0.21
N GLY A 95 8.00 14.47 -0.93
CA GLY A 95 8.29 14.13 -2.31
C GLY A 95 7.39 13.02 -2.85
N GLY A 96 7.48 12.77 -4.14
CA GLY A 96 6.76 11.69 -4.82
C GLY A 96 7.69 10.79 -5.61
N GLY A 97 7.20 9.61 -6.02
CA GLY A 97 8.00 8.62 -6.73
C GLY A 97 8.46 9.04 -8.14
N ASP A 98 7.84 10.06 -8.71
CA ASP A 98 8.14 10.55 -10.06
C ASP A 98 9.33 11.54 -10.12
N ASP A 99 9.81 12.00 -8.96
CA ASP A 99 10.93 12.93 -8.81
C ASP A 99 11.46 12.81 -7.37
N LEU A 100 12.43 11.92 -7.17
CA LEU A 100 12.96 11.57 -5.87
C LEU A 100 14.04 12.57 -5.44
N PRO A 101 13.89 13.28 -4.29
CA PRO A 101 14.83 14.31 -3.85
C PRO A 101 16.10 13.69 -3.20
N PHE A 102 16.71 12.74 -3.89
CA PHE A 102 17.91 12.01 -3.45
C PHE A 102 18.97 11.97 -4.55
N HIS A 103 20.22 11.87 -4.14
CA HIS A 103 21.34 11.73 -5.08
C HIS A 103 21.34 10.35 -5.77
N ASP A 104 21.98 10.30 -6.93
CA ASP A 104 22.24 9.06 -7.66
C ASP A 104 22.99 8.06 -6.79
N GLY A 105 22.58 6.79 -6.83
CA GLY A 105 23.25 5.73 -6.08
C GLY A 105 23.25 5.90 -4.56
N SER A 106 22.25 6.56 -3.99
CA SER A 106 22.14 6.82 -2.55
C SER A 106 21.41 5.72 -1.77
N ALA A 107 20.65 4.85 -2.44
CA ALA A 107 19.83 3.81 -1.83
C ALA A 107 20.27 2.39 -2.24
N ASP A 108 20.05 1.44 -1.33
CA ASP A 108 20.19 0.01 -1.59
C ASP A 108 18.85 -0.61 -2.03
N LEU A 109 17.73 -0.09 -1.50
CA LEU A 109 16.39 -0.56 -1.81
C LEU A 109 15.42 0.63 -1.89
N VAL A 110 14.54 0.61 -2.89
CA VAL A 110 13.36 1.50 -2.99
C VAL A 110 12.13 0.65 -2.81
N THR A 111 11.26 0.98 -1.84
CA THR A 111 10.01 0.24 -1.60
C THR A 111 8.79 1.06 -1.97
N TYR A 112 7.76 0.38 -2.49
CA TYR A 112 6.43 0.92 -2.76
C TYR A 112 5.39 0.00 -2.11
N ALA A 113 5.05 0.30 -0.87
CA ALA A 113 4.04 -0.44 -0.12
C ALA A 113 2.64 0.05 -0.48
N GLN A 114 1.93 -0.63 -1.37
CA GLN A 114 0.62 -0.19 -1.88
C GLN A 114 0.65 1.18 -2.57
N ALA A 115 1.79 1.60 -3.11
CA ALA A 115 1.98 2.98 -3.54
C ALA A 115 2.32 3.14 -5.03
N PHE A 116 2.93 2.14 -5.66
CA PHE A 116 3.46 2.28 -7.02
C PHE A 116 2.39 2.65 -8.07
N HIS A 117 1.15 2.20 -7.90
CA HIS A 117 0.03 2.53 -8.79
C HIS A 117 -0.41 4.01 -8.75
N TRP A 118 0.10 4.80 -7.82
CA TRP A 118 -0.11 6.25 -7.75
C TRP A 118 0.94 7.05 -8.54
N THR A 119 1.99 6.39 -9.01
CA THR A 119 3.07 7.01 -9.78
C THR A 119 2.83 6.94 -11.29
N ARG A 120 3.66 7.64 -12.03
CA ARG A 120 3.78 7.51 -13.49
C ARG A 120 4.98 6.62 -13.78
N PRO A 121 4.80 5.35 -14.18
CA PRO A 121 5.91 4.40 -14.35
C PRO A 121 7.02 4.89 -15.27
N GLU A 122 6.67 5.67 -16.31
CA GLU A 122 7.61 6.28 -17.25
C GLU A 122 8.55 7.31 -16.60
N ARG A 123 8.22 7.79 -15.40
CA ARG A 123 9.05 8.70 -14.59
C ARG A 123 9.60 8.00 -13.35
N SER A 124 8.75 7.31 -12.61
CA SER A 124 9.11 6.71 -11.33
C SER A 124 10.10 5.55 -11.47
N VAL A 125 10.06 4.78 -12.57
CA VAL A 125 11.02 3.69 -12.78
C VAL A 125 12.43 4.23 -13.05
N PRO A 126 12.66 5.19 -13.96
CA PRO A 126 13.98 5.83 -14.12
C PRO A 126 14.49 6.48 -12.83
N GLU A 127 13.63 7.14 -12.06
CA GLU A 127 14.01 7.76 -10.78
C GLU A 127 14.44 6.72 -9.74
N ALA A 128 13.68 5.63 -9.60
CA ALA A 128 14.06 4.52 -8.71
C ALA A 128 15.41 3.92 -9.13
N ILE A 129 15.64 3.71 -10.44
CA ILE A 129 16.93 3.22 -10.96
C ILE A 129 18.06 4.21 -10.68
N ARG A 130 17.82 5.51 -10.85
CA ARG A 130 18.83 6.56 -10.63
C ARG A 130 19.34 6.55 -9.19
N VAL A 131 18.42 6.51 -8.21
CA VAL A 131 18.78 6.55 -6.79
C VAL A 131 19.36 5.24 -6.26
N LEU A 132 19.13 4.10 -6.96
CA LEU A 132 19.67 2.81 -6.57
C LEU A 132 21.15 2.70 -6.89
N ARG A 133 21.90 2.07 -5.98
CA ARG A 133 23.27 1.58 -6.25
C ARG A 133 23.25 0.39 -7.19
N PRO A 134 24.38 0.06 -7.83
CA PRO A 134 24.54 -1.22 -8.49
C PRO A 134 24.24 -2.39 -7.53
N GLY A 135 23.43 -3.35 -7.95
CA GLY A 135 22.93 -4.44 -7.10
C GLY A 135 21.82 -4.05 -6.13
N GLY A 136 21.36 -2.81 -6.15
CA GLY A 136 20.16 -2.39 -5.44
C GLY A 136 18.87 -2.86 -6.12
N ALA A 137 17.72 -2.74 -5.44
CA ALA A 137 16.46 -3.23 -5.96
C ALA A 137 15.29 -2.26 -5.72
N VAL A 138 14.26 -2.40 -6.55
CA VAL A 138 12.91 -1.89 -6.30
C VAL A 138 12.06 -3.03 -5.79
N ALA A 139 11.33 -2.84 -4.69
CA ALA A 139 10.32 -3.77 -4.20
C ALA A 139 8.95 -3.09 -4.17
N ALA A 140 7.98 -3.69 -4.82
CA ALA A 140 6.60 -3.22 -4.80
C ALA A 140 5.67 -4.36 -4.37
N TRP A 141 4.70 -4.05 -3.50
CA TRP A 141 3.74 -5.05 -3.06
C TRP A 141 2.35 -4.49 -2.82
N TRP A 142 1.37 -5.36 -2.99
CA TRP A 142 -0.03 -5.08 -2.71
C TRP A 142 -0.63 -6.15 -1.84
N ASN A 143 -1.26 -5.70 -0.77
CA ASN A 143 -2.02 -6.53 0.14
C ASN A 143 -3.49 -6.37 -0.23
N VAL A 144 -4.02 -7.35 -0.94
CA VAL A 144 -5.40 -7.37 -1.41
C VAL A 144 -6.18 -8.48 -0.71
N GLN A 145 -7.46 -8.29 -0.58
CA GLN A 145 -8.32 -9.33 0.00
C GLN A 145 -8.46 -10.50 -0.95
N ASP A 146 -8.46 -11.71 -0.42
CA ASP A 146 -8.56 -12.92 -1.21
C ASP A 146 -10.02 -13.17 -1.64
N GLU A 147 -10.37 -12.69 -2.84
CA GLU A 147 -11.69 -12.88 -3.44
C GLU A 147 -11.99 -14.31 -3.88
N THR A 148 -11.07 -15.27 -3.68
CA THR A 148 -11.40 -16.70 -3.84
C THR A 148 -12.28 -17.19 -2.68
N VAL A 149 -12.23 -16.50 -1.54
CA VAL A 149 -13.07 -16.79 -0.37
C VAL A 149 -14.48 -16.21 -0.57
N PRO A 150 -15.55 -17.03 -0.40
CA PRO A 150 -16.91 -16.64 -0.79
C PRO A 150 -17.41 -15.35 -0.15
N TRP A 151 -17.22 -15.13 1.15
CA TRP A 151 -17.71 -13.94 1.82
C TRP A 151 -16.96 -12.65 1.40
N VAL A 152 -15.67 -12.78 1.07
CA VAL A 152 -14.86 -11.66 0.54
C VAL A 152 -15.40 -11.23 -0.82
N ARG A 153 -15.67 -12.20 -1.70
CA ARG A 153 -16.29 -11.97 -3.02
C ARG A 153 -17.66 -11.32 -2.88
N ALA A 154 -18.53 -11.88 -2.02
CA ALA A 154 -19.84 -11.32 -1.77
C ALA A 154 -19.78 -9.86 -1.27
N ARG A 155 -18.78 -9.53 -0.43
CA ARG A 155 -18.54 -8.15 -0.01
C ARG A 155 -18.12 -7.26 -1.18
N ALA A 156 -17.19 -7.71 -2.03
CA ALA A 156 -16.78 -6.97 -3.23
C ALA A 156 -17.96 -6.68 -4.16
N GLU A 157 -18.83 -7.66 -4.36
CA GLU A 157 -20.07 -7.51 -5.15
C GLU A 157 -21.04 -6.49 -4.53
N ARG A 158 -21.23 -6.51 -3.19
CA ARG A 158 -22.04 -5.50 -2.49
C ARG A 158 -21.47 -4.09 -2.66
N MET A 159 -20.15 -3.95 -2.53
CA MET A 159 -19.49 -2.65 -2.73
C MET A 159 -19.63 -2.18 -4.18
N ALA A 160 -19.48 -3.05 -5.15
CA ALA A 160 -19.67 -2.73 -6.56
C ALA A 160 -21.12 -2.30 -6.87
N ALA A 161 -22.10 -2.98 -6.28
CA ALA A 161 -23.52 -2.62 -6.43
C ALA A 161 -23.88 -1.29 -5.76
N ALA A 162 -23.33 -1.04 -4.55
CA ALA A 162 -23.61 0.18 -3.81
C ALA A 162 -22.88 1.42 -4.39
N LEU A 163 -21.73 1.21 -5.03
CA LEU A 163 -20.83 2.28 -5.48
C LEU A 163 -20.32 2.04 -6.92
N PRO A 164 -21.22 1.91 -7.93
CA PRO A 164 -20.85 1.45 -9.28
C PRO A 164 -19.85 2.37 -10.00
N ASP A 165 -19.87 3.66 -9.69
CA ASP A 165 -18.98 4.64 -10.31
C ASP A 165 -17.65 4.85 -9.56
N ARG A 166 -17.50 4.26 -8.36
CA ARG A 166 -16.38 4.52 -7.46
C ARG A 166 -15.57 3.26 -7.12
N TYR A 167 -16.25 2.13 -6.87
CA TYR A 167 -15.57 0.87 -6.59
C TYR A 167 -15.03 0.25 -7.89
N ARG A 168 -13.75 -0.08 -7.92
CA ARG A 168 -13.08 -0.68 -9.10
C ARG A 168 -12.45 -2.04 -8.78
N GLY A 169 -12.55 -2.49 -7.53
CA GLY A 169 -11.81 -3.67 -7.08
C GLY A 169 -10.29 -3.44 -7.09
N TYR A 170 -9.56 -4.51 -6.87
CA TYR A 170 -8.09 -4.49 -6.86
C TYR A 170 -7.49 -5.39 -7.94
N GLY A 171 -8.32 -5.91 -8.86
CA GLY A 171 -7.87 -6.78 -9.94
C GLY A 171 -6.81 -6.11 -10.81
N GLY A 172 -5.67 -6.80 -10.99
CA GLY A 172 -4.60 -6.33 -11.88
C GLY A 172 -3.76 -5.17 -11.39
N ILE A 173 -3.90 -4.74 -10.12
CA ILE A 173 -3.12 -3.62 -9.58
C ILE A 173 -1.60 -3.87 -9.63
N SER A 174 -1.16 -5.10 -9.48
CA SER A 174 0.25 -5.51 -9.61
C SER A 174 0.79 -5.43 -11.03
N ALA A 175 -0.08 -5.32 -12.05
CA ALA A 175 0.33 -5.17 -13.44
C ALA A 175 1.19 -3.92 -13.68
N HIS A 176 1.10 -2.90 -12.81
CA HIS A 176 1.97 -1.72 -12.87
C HIS A 176 3.48 -2.08 -12.79
N THR A 177 3.84 -3.20 -12.17
CA THR A 177 5.24 -3.67 -12.12
C THR A 177 5.77 -4.22 -13.45
N SER A 178 4.93 -4.34 -14.47
CA SER A 178 5.35 -4.76 -15.83
C SER A 178 6.38 -3.80 -16.46
N HIS A 179 6.49 -2.57 -15.97
CA HIS A 179 7.45 -1.58 -16.44
C HIS A 179 8.90 -1.83 -15.97
N PHE A 180 9.14 -2.71 -14.98
CA PHE A 180 10.47 -2.95 -14.43
C PHE A 180 11.37 -3.75 -15.38
N ALA A 181 10.86 -4.83 -15.97
CA ALA A 181 11.64 -5.67 -16.88
C ALA A 181 12.10 -4.93 -18.15
N PRO A 182 11.22 -4.16 -18.86
CA PRO A 182 11.65 -3.34 -19.99
C PRO A 182 12.70 -2.29 -19.64
N ALA A 183 12.75 -1.83 -18.39
CA ALA A 183 13.77 -0.91 -17.90
C ALA A 183 15.13 -1.59 -17.56
N GLY A 184 15.29 -2.87 -17.85
CA GLY A 184 16.53 -3.61 -17.66
C GLY A 184 16.75 -4.19 -16.26
N LEU A 185 15.72 -4.16 -15.40
CA LEU A 185 15.77 -4.77 -14.07
C LEU A 185 15.51 -6.28 -14.15
N ALA A 186 16.18 -7.06 -13.30
CA ALA A 186 15.90 -8.48 -13.12
C ALA A 186 14.72 -8.65 -12.18
N VAL A 187 13.57 -9.08 -12.68
CA VAL A 187 12.31 -9.13 -11.94
C VAL A 187 12.01 -10.52 -11.43
N GLU A 188 11.75 -10.63 -10.14
CA GLU A 188 11.21 -11.82 -9.48
C GLU A 188 9.91 -11.48 -8.76
N ARG A 189 9.04 -12.49 -8.61
CA ARG A 189 7.72 -12.34 -7.98
C ARG A 189 7.43 -13.46 -7.01
N ALA A 190 6.64 -13.15 -5.99
CA ALA A 190 6.07 -14.11 -5.07
C ALA A 190 4.65 -13.69 -4.69
N VAL A 191 3.82 -14.68 -4.38
CA VAL A 191 2.49 -14.47 -3.82
C VAL A 191 2.46 -15.15 -2.46
N LEU A 192 2.07 -14.40 -1.43
CA LEU A 192 1.91 -14.91 -0.07
C LEU A 192 0.43 -14.86 0.28
N HIS A 193 -0.01 -15.82 1.08
CA HIS A 193 -1.35 -15.84 1.66
C HIS A 193 -1.25 -15.73 3.17
N TRP A 194 -2.01 -14.83 3.76
CA TRP A 194 -2.05 -14.65 5.20
C TRP A 194 -3.44 -14.19 5.65
N GLU A 195 -3.70 -14.24 6.92
CA GLU A 195 -4.98 -13.85 7.48
C GLU A 195 -4.79 -13.07 8.78
N ARG A 196 -5.81 -12.27 9.14
CA ARG A 196 -5.89 -11.63 10.46
C ARG A 196 -7.25 -11.88 11.10
N ARG A 197 -7.25 -11.97 12.43
CA ARG A 197 -8.49 -11.99 13.21
C ARG A 197 -8.80 -10.58 13.69
N ILE A 198 -9.96 -10.08 13.35
CA ILE A 198 -10.43 -8.74 13.71
C ILE A 198 -11.93 -8.77 13.99
N THR A 199 -12.46 -7.71 14.57
CA THR A 199 -13.93 -7.56 14.75
C THR A 199 -14.58 -7.01 13.49
N VAL A 200 -15.89 -7.23 13.34
CA VAL A 200 -16.70 -6.59 12.30
C VAL A 200 -16.53 -5.07 12.33
N GLU A 201 -16.49 -4.47 13.53
CA GLU A 201 -16.28 -3.03 13.68
C GLU A 201 -14.93 -2.55 13.12
N HIS A 202 -13.88 -3.38 13.26
CA HIS A 202 -12.58 -3.06 12.67
C HIS A 202 -12.63 -3.16 11.14
N VAL A 203 -13.35 -4.14 10.58
CA VAL A 203 -13.60 -4.22 9.12
C VAL A 203 -14.26 -2.94 8.61
N LEU A 204 -15.30 -2.46 9.31
CA LEU A 204 -15.99 -1.22 8.93
C LEU A 204 -15.09 0.02 9.04
N THR A 205 -14.22 0.06 10.06
CA THR A 205 -13.21 1.12 10.20
C THR A 205 -12.22 1.10 9.04
N ASP A 206 -11.71 -0.08 8.63
CA ASP A 206 -10.84 -0.20 7.45
C ASP A 206 -11.57 0.27 6.18
N LEU A 207 -12.82 -0.12 6.00
CA LEU A 207 -13.63 0.30 4.84
C LEU A 207 -13.75 1.82 4.74
N THR A 208 -13.92 2.55 5.85
CA THR A 208 -14.00 4.03 5.81
C THR A 208 -12.74 4.70 5.29
N SER A 209 -11.59 4.03 5.41
CA SER A 209 -10.29 4.51 4.91
C SER A 209 -10.03 4.21 3.43
N ARG A 210 -10.90 3.41 2.79
CA ARG A 210 -10.77 3.07 1.36
C ARG A 210 -11.19 4.26 0.50
N SER A 211 -10.43 4.53 -0.58
CA SER A 211 -10.63 5.73 -1.42
C SER A 211 -12.07 5.90 -1.90
N TYR A 212 -12.75 4.80 -2.24
CA TYR A 212 -14.14 4.81 -2.72
C TYR A 212 -15.16 5.17 -1.64
N LEU A 213 -14.89 4.95 -0.34
CA LEU A 213 -15.72 5.38 0.77
C LEU A 213 -15.22 6.68 1.42
N ALA A 214 -13.91 6.88 1.49
CA ALA A 214 -13.31 8.09 2.04
C ALA A 214 -13.72 9.37 1.28
N SER A 215 -14.01 9.23 -0.03
CA SER A 215 -14.47 10.33 -0.89
C SER A 215 -15.95 10.67 -0.75
N LEU A 216 -16.72 9.90 0.03
CA LEU A 216 -18.14 10.15 0.32
C LEU A 216 -18.32 11.04 1.54
N GLY A 217 -19.38 11.85 1.52
CA GLY A 217 -19.87 12.53 2.72
C GLY A 217 -20.39 11.55 3.77
N PRO A 218 -20.49 11.97 5.06
CA PRO A 218 -20.98 11.09 6.13
C PRO A 218 -22.38 10.52 5.86
N GLU A 219 -23.28 11.32 5.29
CA GLU A 219 -24.67 10.92 4.98
C GLU A 219 -24.75 9.87 3.86
N GLU A 220 -23.88 9.98 2.85
CA GLU A 220 -23.82 9.02 1.74
C GLU A 220 -23.16 7.70 2.18
N ARG A 221 -22.19 7.78 3.07
CA ARG A 221 -21.41 6.62 3.56
C ARG A 221 -22.17 5.80 4.59
N ALA A 222 -22.98 6.43 5.45
CA ALA A 222 -23.67 5.76 6.55
C ALA A 222 -24.55 4.57 6.12
N PRO A 223 -25.42 4.67 5.10
CA PRO A 223 -26.25 3.54 4.68
C PRO A 223 -25.42 2.37 4.12
N VAL A 224 -24.31 2.65 3.43
CA VAL A 224 -23.42 1.60 2.90
C VAL A 224 -22.77 0.82 4.05
N LEU A 225 -22.27 1.53 5.08
CA LEU A 225 -21.66 0.89 6.25
C LEU A 225 -22.69 0.14 7.10
N ALA A 226 -23.93 0.63 7.20
CA ALA A 226 -24.99 -0.05 7.94
C ALA A 226 -25.38 -1.40 7.26
N ALA A 227 -25.55 -1.39 5.94
CA ALA A 227 -25.86 -2.59 5.18
C ALA A 227 -24.69 -3.60 5.23
N GLU A 228 -23.45 -3.12 5.16
CA GLU A 228 -22.28 -4.01 5.28
C GLU A 228 -22.16 -4.60 6.69
N ARG A 229 -22.43 -3.82 7.74
CA ARG A 229 -22.48 -4.32 9.12
C ARG A 229 -23.46 -5.47 9.27
N GLU A 230 -24.69 -5.30 8.76
CA GLU A 230 -25.74 -6.34 8.81
C GLU A 230 -25.27 -7.60 8.10
N ALA A 231 -24.75 -7.48 6.87
CA ALA A 231 -24.25 -8.59 6.11
C ALA A 231 -23.09 -9.33 6.80
N MET A 232 -22.16 -8.57 7.40
CA MET A 232 -21.01 -9.13 8.12
C MET A 232 -21.43 -9.85 9.41
N LEU A 233 -22.41 -9.32 10.16
CA LEU A 233 -22.93 -9.98 11.37
C LEU A 233 -23.78 -11.20 11.04
N ALA A 234 -24.42 -11.26 9.88
CA ALA A 234 -25.10 -12.47 9.40
C ALA A 234 -24.10 -13.58 9.09
N GLU A 235 -22.96 -13.27 8.49
CA GLU A 235 -21.88 -14.22 8.17
C GLU A 235 -21.05 -14.60 9.42
N PHE A 236 -20.82 -13.65 10.33
CA PHE A 236 -20.01 -13.79 11.53
C PHE A 236 -20.81 -13.38 12.78
N PRO A 237 -21.72 -14.25 13.28
CA PRO A 237 -22.61 -13.91 14.39
C PRO A 237 -21.92 -13.61 15.72
N ASP A 238 -20.69 -14.10 15.90
CA ASP A 238 -19.84 -13.80 17.08
C ASP A 238 -19.09 -12.46 16.95
N GLY A 239 -19.27 -11.78 15.80
CA GLY A 239 -18.62 -10.52 15.49
C GLY A 239 -17.11 -10.60 15.21
N VAL A 240 -16.56 -11.82 15.06
CA VAL A 240 -15.14 -12.04 14.80
C VAL A 240 -14.92 -12.54 13.39
N VAL A 241 -14.12 -11.81 12.64
CA VAL A 241 -13.81 -12.07 11.22
C VAL A 241 -12.39 -12.61 11.09
N VAL A 242 -12.22 -13.72 10.39
CA VAL A 242 -10.93 -14.14 9.85
C VAL A 242 -10.84 -13.57 8.44
N GLU A 243 -10.04 -12.51 8.29
CA GLU A 243 -9.91 -11.77 7.03
C GLU A 243 -8.68 -12.26 6.26
N PRO A 244 -8.90 -12.94 5.10
CA PRO A 244 -7.81 -13.47 4.29
C PRO A 244 -7.28 -12.45 3.31
N PHE A 245 -5.98 -12.49 3.08
CA PHE A 245 -5.27 -11.63 2.13
C PHE A 245 -4.36 -12.41 1.22
N THR A 246 -4.29 -11.94 -0.02
CA THR A 246 -3.22 -12.24 -0.96
C THR A 246 -2.26 -11.06 -1.02
N LEU A 247 -0.98 -11.31 -0.80
CA LEU A 247 0.09 -10.34 -0.85
C LEU A 247 0.94 -10.60 -2.09
N ASP A 248 0.78 -9.76 -3.10
CA ASP A 248 1.55 -9.83 -4.35
C ASP A 248 2.84 -9.01 -4.19
N VAL A 249 3.99 -9.67 -4.31
CA VAL A 249 5.32 -9.08 -4.10
C VAL A 249 6.12 -9.16 -5.37
N THR A 250 6.64 -8.03 -5.82
CA THR A 250 7.57 -7.94 -6.95
C THR A 250 8.87 -7.29 -6.48
N VAL A 251 10.00 -7.94 -6.74
CA VAL A 251 11.33 -7.37 -6.51
C VAL A 251 12.07 -7.32 -7.83
N ALA A 252 12.62 -6.18 -8.16
CA ALA A 252 13.29 -5.89 -9.43
C ALA A 252 14.71 -5.37 -9.16
N VAL A 253 15.72 -6.19 -9.42
CA VAL A 253 17.13 -5.93 -9.08
C VAL A 253 17.83 -5.19 -10.22
N ARG A 254 18.50 -4.07 -9.89
CA ARG A 254 19.41 -3.36 -10.78
C ARG A 254 20.69 -4.18 -10.95
N ARG A 255 20.87 -4.77 -12.12
CA ARG A 255 22.14 -5.40 -12.48
C ARG A 255 23.25 -4.36 -12.55
N GLY A 256 24.46 -4.74 -12.15
CA GLY A 256 25.64 -3.86 -12.20
C GLY A 256 26.09 -3.57 -13.62
#